data_5c5fa8606ad898e8cdbf7e17f84f76d4
#
_entry.id   5c5fa8606ad898e8cdbf7e17f84f76d4
#
_cell.length_a   1.000
_cell.length_b   1.000
_cell.length_c   1.000
_cell.angle_alpha   90.00
_cell.angle_beta   90.00
_cell.angle_gamma   90.00
#
_symmetry.space_group_name_H-M   'P 1'
#
loop_
_entity.id
_entity.type
_entity.pdbx_description
1 polymer ?
#
loop_
_entity_poly.entity_id
_entity_poly.type
_entity_poly.pdbx_seq_one_letter_code
_entity_poly.pdbx_strand_id
1 'polypeptide(L)'
;MYKTESFKPDTFKPARFESDGKITLSGKEIPYHTICEDNVIYGPDGNPVASIFTYAYFRSDVEDTANRPVVFAYNGGPGSSCMYVHAGFLGTRRMQYDEVDRESAFGPYKVIDNPDCLIDIADIVLIDPVGTGYGVLIDESKKKDFFGIEQDAEALLTVLEAWVRRYNRGLSPKYLCGESYGCTR
;
A
#
# COMPACT_ATOMS: atom_id res chain seq x y z
N MET A 1 1.46 0.73 34.88
CA MET A 1 0.51 1.04 33.80
C MET A 1 1.24 1.95 32.82
N TYR A 2 1.59 1.46 31.64
CA TYR A 2 2.29 2.25 30.62
C TYR A 2 1.32 3.25 30.04
N LYS A 3 1.68 4.56 30.03
CA LYS A 3 0.92 5.58 29.30
C LYS A 3 1.49 5.62 27.90
N THR A 4 0.67 5.31 26.90
CA THR A 4 0.96 5.64 25.51
C THR A 4 0.63 7.11 25.32
N GLU A 5 1.55 7.91 24.80
CA GLU A 5 1.21 9.25 24.33
C GLU A 5 0.23 9.07 23.15
N SER A 6 -0.93 9.70 23.27
CA SER A 6 -1.88 9.73 22.16
C SER A 6 -1.25 10.54 21.04
N PHE A 7 -1.38 10.06 19.80
CA PHE A 7 -1.03 10.80 18.60
C PHE A 7 -1.71 12.20 18.67
N LYS A 8 -0.92 13.25 18.51
CA LYS A 8 -1.45 14.62 18.49
C LYS A 8 -1.59 15.05 17.03
N PRO A 9 -2.79 15.42 16.56
CA PRO A 9 -3.03 15.87 15.19
C PRO A 9 -2.07 16.99 14.75
N ASP A 10 -1.77 17.91 15.64
CA ASP A 10 -0.87 19.05 15.40
C ASP A 10 0.58 18.65 15.11
N THR A 11 0.95 17.39 15.33
CA THR A 11 2.30 16.87 15.09
C THR A 11 2.41 16.02 13.81
N PHE A 12 1.30 15.75 13.13
CA PHE A 12 1.32 14.99 11.90
C PHE A 12 2.04 15.74 10.77
N LYS A 13 3.04 15.09 10.21
CA LYS A 13 3.75 15.58 9.03
C LYS A 13 3.76 14.48 8.00
N PRO A 14 3.19 14.71 6.80
CA PRO A 14 3.21 13.73 5.74
C PRO A 14 4.65 13.32 5.41
N ALA A 15 4.88 12.03 5.31
CA ALA A 15 6.17 11.46 4.92
C ALA A 15 6.15 11.03 3.46
N ARG A 16 7.31 11.13 2.79
CA ARG A 16 7.55 10.58 1.46
C ARG A 16 8.99 10.10 1.38
N PHE A 17 9.15 8.86 0.93
CA PHE A 17 10.44 8.21 0.74
C PHE A 17 10.52 7.64 -0.67
N GLU A 18 11.67 7.72 -1.28
CA GLU A 18 11.91 7.20 -2.62
C GLU A 18 13.19 6.36 -2.63
N SER A 19 13.19 5.31 -3.43
CA SER A 19 14.37 4.48 -3.64
C SER A 19 14.30 3.76 -4.98
N ASP A 20 15.46 3.47 -5.55
CA ASP A 20 15.58 2.64 -6.74
C ASP A 20 15.95 1.21 -6.33
N GLY A 21 15.45 0.26 -7.09
CA GLY A 21 15.74 -1.15 -6.89
C GLY A 21 15.74 -1.91 -8.22
N LYS A 22 16.05 -3.18 -8.11
CA LYS A 22 15.97 -4.13 -9.22
C LYS A 22 15.60 -5.51 -8.72
N ILE A 23 14.92 -6.26 -9.56
CA ILE A 23 14.50 -7.63 -9.31
C ILE A 23 14.79 -8.48 -10.53
N THR A 24 15.13 -9.76 -10.31
CA THR A 24 15.32 -10.71 -11.41
C THR A 24 14.09 -11.59 -11.55
N LEU A 25 13.40 -11.47 -12.68
CA LEU A 25 12.23 -12.30 -13.02
C LEU A 25 12.52 -13.10 -14.28
N SER A 26 12.39 -14.42 -14.22
CA SER A 26 12.66 -15.32 -15.34
C SER A 26 14.02 -15.09 -16.03
N GLY A 27 15.05 -14.79 -15.24
CA GLY A 27 16.41 -14.52 -15.72
C GLY A 27 16.65 -13.12 -16.31
N LYS A 28 15.61 -12.23 -16.28
CA LYS A 28 15.71 -10.85 -16.74
C LYS A 28 15.75 -9.90 -15.55
N GLU A 29 16.74 -9.02 -15.50
CA GLU A 29 16.78 -7.94 -14.52
C GLU A 29 15.79 -6.83 -14.91
N ILE A 30 14.93 -6.45 -13.97
CA ILE A 30 13.89 -5.41 -14.14
C ILE A 30 14.17 -4.31 -13.11
N PRO A 31 14.54 -3.10 -13.56
CA PRO A 31 14.70 -1.97 -12.66
C PRO A 31 13.34 -1.38 -12.27
N TYR A 32 13.25 -0.89 -11.04
CA TYR A 32 12.05 -0.21 -10.56
C TYR A 32 12.39 0.94 -9.62
N HIS A 33 11.50 1.90 -9.58
CA HIS A 33 11.49 3.01 -8.64
C HIS A 33 10.38 2.79 -7.62
N THR A 34 10.66 3.04 -6.34
CA THR A 34 9.70 2.88 -5.24
C THR A 34 9.40 4.24 -4.63
N ILE A 35 8.11 4.52 -4.41
CA ILE A 35 7.63 5.67 -3.67
C ILE A 35 6.75 5.18 -2.53
N CYS A 36 7.14 5.52 -1.30
CA CYS A 36 6.36 5.27 -0.09
C CYS A 36 5.90 6.61 0.46
N GLU A 37 4.59 6.84 0.53
CA GLU A 37 4.09 8.16 0.90
C GLU A 37 2.74 8.17 1.63
N ASP A 38 2.56 9.20 2.43
CA ASP A 38 1.27 9.58 2.99
C ASP A 38 0.38 10.26 1.93
N ASN A 39 -0.85 9.80 1.83
CA ASN A 39 -1.91 10.43 1.04
C ASN A 39 -2.92 11.03 2.01
N VAL A 40 -2.79 12.32 2.26
CA VAL A 40 -3.58 13.04 3.26
C VAL A 40 -4.99 13.31 2.74
N ILE A 41 -5.97 12.99 3.56
CA ILE A 41 -7.38 13.33 3.35
C ILE A 41 -7.69 14.56 4.19
N TYR A 42 -8.28 15.58 3.55
CA TYR A 42 -8.61 16.85 4.18
C TYR A 42 -10.13 16.96 4.39
N GLY A 43 -10.51 17.49 5.54
CA GLY A 43 -11.90 17.82 5.83
C GLY A 43 -12.39 19.04 5.04
N PRO A 44 -13.70 19.36 5.11
CA PRO A 44 -14.28 20.52 4.44
C PRO A 44 -13.70 21.86 4.86
N ASP A 45 -13.12 21.93 6.03
CA ASP A 45 -12.43 23.10 6.61
C ASP A 45 -10.97 23.22 6.16
N GLY A 46 -10.49 22.30 5.33
CA GLY A 46 -9.12 22.26 4.83
C GLY A 46 -8.10 21.67 5.80
N ASN A 47 -8.53 21.18 6.97
CA ASN A 47 -7.64 20.54 7.92
C ASN A 47 -7.43 19.06 7.58
N PRO A 48 -6.24 18.48 7.85
CA PRO A 48 -5.99 17.06 7.65
C PRO A 48 -6.80 16.24 8.67
N VAL A 49 -7.55 15.23 8.17
CA VAL A 49 -8.41 14.38 9.02
C VAL A 49 -7.94 12.95 9.08
N ALA A 50 -7.30 12.46 8.02
CA ALA A 50 -6.73 11.11 7.96
C ALA A 50 -5.59 11.05 6.93
N SER A 51 -4.82 9.97 6.95
CA SER A 51 -3.88 9.61 5.90
C SER A 51 -3.98 8.13 5.58
N ILE A 52 -3.91 7.80 4.30
CA ILE A 52 -3.69 6.45 3.77
C ILE A 52 -2.26 6.38 3.27
N PHE A 53 -1.52 5.36 3.69
CA PHE A 53 -0.14 5.19 3.26
C PHE A 53 -0.04 4.24 2.08
N THR A 54 0.80 4.59 1.09
CA THR A 54 1.00 3.77 -0.11
C THR A 54 2.45 3.42 -0.34
N TYR A 55 2.68 2.22 -0.87
CA TYR A 55 3.98 1.74 -1.35
C TYR A 55 3.82 1.46 -2.84
N ALA A 56 4.29 2.39 -3.67
CA ALA A 56 4.16 2.29 -5.12
C ALA A 56 5.48 1.83 -5.76
N TYR A 57 5.42 0.78 -6.57
CA TYR A 57 6.53 0.22 -7.33
C TYR A 57 6.28 0.49 -8.81
N PHE A 58 7.14 1.28 -9.41
CA PHE A 58 7.08 1.66 -10.83
C PHE A 58 8.23 1.01 -11.58
N ARG A 59 7.94 0.28 -12.63
CA ARG A 59 9.00 -0.18 -13.52
C ARG A 59 9.64 1.02 -14.24
N SER A 60 10.96 1.17 -14.15
CA SER A 60 11.65 2.40 -14.57
C SER A 60 12.23 2.37 -15.98
N ASP A 61 12.25 1.20 -16.65
CA ASP A 61 12.73 1.04 -18.04
C ASP A 61 11.57 1.03 -19.07
N VAL A 62 10.41 1.62 -18.74
CA VAL A 62 9.24 1.69 -19.62
C VAL A 62 8.97 3.14 -20.03
N GLU A 63 8.88 3.38 -21.35
CA GLU A 63 8.61 4.72 -21.89
C GLU A 63 7.14 5.12 -21.78
N ASP A 64 6.19 4.23 -22.14
CA ASP A 64 4.75 4.49 -22.06
C ASP A 64 4.17 4.04 -20.70
N THR A 65 4.39 4.86 -19.70
CA THR A 65 3.84 4.61 -18.36
C THR A 65 2.34 4.90 -18.28
N ALA A 66 1.79 5.77 -19.12
CA ALA A 66 0.39 6.18 -19.07
C ALA A 66 -0.58 5.03 -19.39
N ASN A 67 -0.19 4.13 -20.29
CA ASN A 67 -0.99 2.97 -20.70
C ASN A 67 -0.63 1.68 -19.93
N ARG A 68 0.44 1.71 -19.14
CA ARG A 68 0.86 0.54 -18.37
C ARG A 68 -0.16 0.22 -17.27
N PRO A 69 -0.56 -1.06 -17.05
CA PRO A 69 -1.47 -1.44 -15.98
C PRO A 69 -0.98 -1.05 -14.58
N VAL A 70 -1.92 -0.77 -13.67
CA VAL A 70 -1.66 -0.53 -12.24
C VAL A 70 -2.52 -1.48 -11.42
N VAL A 71 -1.89 -2.19 -10.48
CA VAL A 71 -2.56 -3.03 -9.49
C VAL A 71 -2.55 -2.30 -8.15
N PHE A 72 -3.72 -1.97 -7.62
CA PHE A 72 -3.91 -1.46 -6.26
C PHE A 72 -4.28 -2.62 -5.35
N ALA A 73 -3.48 -2.87 -4.32
CA ALA A 73 -3.66 -4.02 -3.46
C ALA A 73 -3.69 -3.64 -1.98
N TYR A 74 -4.57 -4.29 -1.24
CA TYR A 74 -4.79 -4.05 0.18
C TYR A 74 -5.33 -5.27 0.90
N ASN A 75 -5.01 -5.37 2.18
CA ASN A 75 -5.56 -6.40 3.06
C ASN A 75 -6.92 -6.00 3.62
N GLY A 76 -7.51 -6.94 4.32
CA GLY A 76 -8.79 -6.81 5.01
C GLY A 76 -8.66 -6.62 6.50
N GLY A 77 -9.25 -7.50 7.23
CA GLY A 77 -9.32 -7.48 8.69
C GLY A 77 -10.67 -7.11 9.25
N PRO A 78 -11.13 -5.82 9.24
CA PRO A 78 -10.73 -4.61 8.50
C PRO A 78 -9.45 -3.90 8.99
N GLY A 79 -8.86 -4.24 10.11
CA GLY A 79 -7.73 -3.56 10.73
C GLY A 79 -6.34 -4.03 10.28
N SER A 80 -6.19 -4.81 9.20
CA SER A 80 -4.88 -5.30 8.73
C SER A 80 -4.22 -4.32 7.77
N SER A 81 -2.91 -4.08 7.97
CA SER A 81 -2.07 -3.39 6.99
C SER A 81 -1.86 -4.24 5.73
N CYS A 82 -1.32 -3.66 4.68
CA CYS A 82 -1.01 -4.38 3.44
C CYS A 82 0.15 -5.39 3.60
N MET A 83 0.70 -5.58 4.78
CA MET A 83 1.87 -6.44 5.04
C MET A 83 1.72 -7.85 4.45
N TYR A 84 0.53 -8.46 4.56
CA TYR A 84 0.32 -9.82 4.07
C TYR A 84 0.32 -9.89 2.53
N VAL A 85 -0.33 -8.95 1.84
CA VAL A 85 -0.27 -8.88 0.37
C VAL A 85 1.09 -8.40 -0.09
N HIS A 86 1.76 -7.52 0.67
CA HIS A 86 3.06 -6.97 0.36
C HIS A 86 4.18 -8.02 0.47
N ALA A 87 4.41 -8.52 1.68
CA ALA A 87 5.49 -9.46 1.97
C ALA A 87 5.12 -10.92 1.66
N GLY A 88 3.83 -11.20 1.39
CA GLY A 88 3.35 -12.54 1.07
C GLY A 88 3.43 -12.88 -0.41
N PHE A 89 2.97 -11.98 -1.30
CA PHE A 89 2.88 -12.36 -2.72
C PHE A 89 2.98 -11.24 -3.77
N LEU A 90 2.67 -9.96 -3.49
CA LEU A 90 2.67 -8.90 -4.52
C LEU A 90 3.90 -8.00 -4.51
N GLY A 91 4.61 -7.87 -3.39
CA GLY A 91 5.80 -7.03 -3.32
C GLY A 91 6.93 -7.55 -4.21
N THR A 92 7.91 -6.68 -4.52
CA THR A 92 9.13 -7.07 -5.23
C THR A 92 9.98 -8.04 -4.41
N ARG A 93 9.80 -8.03 -3.10
CA ARG A 93 10.38 -8.96 -2.14
C ARG A 93 9.29 -9.69 -1.39
N ARG A 94 9.50 -10.99 -1.09
CA ARG A 94 8.59 -11.76 -0.25
C ARG A 94 9.33 -12.57 0.80
N MET A 95 8.61 -12.94 1.84
CA MET A 95 9.10 -13.94 2.79
C MET A 95 9.18 -15.29 2.07
N GLN A 96 10.28 -16.00 2.24
CA GLN A 96 10.40 -17.38 1.81
C GLN A 96 9.65 -18.25 2.83
N TYR A 97 8.61 -18.91 2.34
CA TYR A 97 7.95 -20.01 3.05
C TYR A 97 8.50 -21.28 2.44
N ASP A 98 9.37 -21.99 3.16
CA ASP A 98 9.61 -23.39 2.85
C ASP A 98 8.31 -24.13 3.15
N GLU A 99 8.07 -25.26 2.45
CA GLU A 99 6.85 -26.05 2.64
C GLU A 99 6.49 -26.14 4.11
N VAL A 100 5.19 -26.04 4.43
CA VAL A 100 4.61 -25.84 5.76
C VAL A 100 5.14 -26.90 6.76
N ASP A 101 6.43 -26.85 7.03
CA ASP A 101 7.06 -27.63 8.06
C ASP A 101 6.95 -26.81 9.37
N ARG A 102 6.34 -27.40 10.38
CA ARG A 102 6.10 -26.76 11.68
C ARG A 102 7.38 -26.24 12.34
N GLU A 103 8.55 -26.72 11.91
CA GLU A 103 9.86 -26.28 12.38
C GLU A 103 10.23 -24.86 11.89
N SER A 104 9.69 -24.39 10.76
CA SER A 104 9.96 -23.04 10.23
C SER A 104 9.24 -21.92 10.99
N ALA A 105 8.30 -22.24 11.89
CA ALA A 105 7.54 -21.26 12.66
C ALA A 105 8.41 -20.38 13.59
N PHE A 106 9.66 -20.76 13.84
CA PHE A 106 10.58 -20.09 14.76
C PHE A 106 11.72 -19.31 14.10
N GLY A 107 11.74 -19.22 12.74
CA GLY A 107 12.78 -18.49 12.03
C GLY A 107 14.15 -19.19 11.97
N PRO A 108 15.19 -18.60 11.40
CA PRO A 108 15.16 -17.26 10.79
C PRO A 108 14.40 -17.24 9.46
N TYR A 109 13.51 -16.26 9.30
CA TYR A 109 12.80 -16.04 8.04
C TYR A 109 13.73 -15.36 7.03
N LYS A 110 13.74 -15.84 5.79
CA LYS A 110 14.47 -15.21 4.69
C LYS A 110 13.54 -14.33 3.87
N VAL A 111 14.03 -13.17 3.47
CA VAL A 111 13.39 -12.32 2.47
C VAL A 111 14.12 -12.54 1.16
N ILE A 112 13.39 -12.94 0.14
CA ILE A 112 13.91 -13.24 -1.20
C ILE A 112 13.28 -12.30 -2.24
N ASP A 113 13.89 -12.19 -3.41
CA ASP A 113 13.21 -11.63 -4.58
C ASP A 113 11.97 -12.45 -4.87
N ASN A 114 10.86 -11.77 -5.14
CA ASN A 114 9.59 -12.46 -5.39
C ASN A 114 9.53 -12.94 -6.84
N PRO A 115 9.64 -14.23 -7.13
CA PRO A 115 9.64 -14.73 -8.51
C PRO A 115 8.28 -14.55 -9.21
N ASP A 116 7.21 -14.33 -8.44
CA ASP A 116 5.85 -14.17 -8.94
C ASP A 116 5.39 -12.69 -8.93
N CYS A 117 6.34 -11.75 -8.78
CA CYS A 117 6.05 -10.33 -8.77
C CYS A 117 5.51 -9.87 -10.13
N LEU A 118 4.46 -9.05 -10.11
CA LEU A 118 3.81 -8.54 -11.32
C LEU A 118 4.53 -7.32 -11.95
N ILE A 119 5.69 -6.90 -11.44
CA ILE A 119 6.37 -5.68 -11.89
C ILE A 119 6.83 -5.75 -13.35
N ASP A 120 6.90 -6.93 -13.96
CA ASP A 120 7.17 -7.09 -15.39
C ASP A 120 6.01 -6.64 -16.28
N ILE A 121 4.76 -6.76 -15.82
CA ILE A 121 3.55 -6.47 -16.58
C ILE A 121 2.72 -5.30 -16.06
N ALA A 122 2.85 -4.92 -14.78
CA ALA A 122 2.07 -3.88 -14.13
C ALA A 122 2.92 -3.10 -13.13
N ASP A 123 2.53 -1.86 -12.82
CA ASP A 123 3.00 -1.19 -11.62
C ASP A 123 2.11 -1.61 -10.44
N ILE A 124 2.69 -1.61 -9.24
CA ILE A 124 2.04 -2.16 -8.05
C ILE A 124 1.94 -1.07 -7.00
N VAL A 125 0.76 -0.88 -6.44
CA VAL A 125 0.50 0.06 -5.33
C VAL A 125 -0.12 -0.71 -4.18
N LEU A 126 0.65 -0.87 -3.12
CA LEU A 126 0.20 -1.51 -1.89
C LEU A 126 -0.27 -0.43 -0.92
N ILE A 127 -1.37 -0.68 -0.21
CA ILE A 127 -2.10 0.35 0.51
C ILE A 127 -2.35 -0.07 1.95
N ASP A 128 -1.98 0.80 2.87
CA ASP A 128 -2.39 0.76 4.27
C ASP A 128 -3.59 1.70 4.47
N PRO A 129 -4.82 1.19 4.58
CA PRO A 129 -6.00 2.00 4.87
C PRO A 129 -5.91 2.75 6.20
N VAL A 130 -6.82 3.69 6.42
CA VAL A 130 -6.88 4.46 7.66
C VAL A 130 -6.95 3.55 8.90
N GLY A 131 -6.06 3.79 9.86
CA GLY A 131 -5.98 3.01 11.10
C GLY A 131 -5.27 1.67 10.97
N THR A 132 -4.56 1.44 9.86
CA THR A 132 -3.76 0.22 9.65
C THR A 132 -2.34 0.58 9.23
N GLY A 133 -1.34 -0.21 9.65
CA GLY A 133 0.05 0.01 9.26
C GLY A 133 0.52 1.45 9.51
N TYR A 134 0.89 2.16 8.45
CA TYR A 134 1.23 3.58 8.50
C TYR A 134 0.05 4.52 8.17
N GLY A 135 -1.11 3.97 7.76
CA GLY A 135 -2.34 4.74 7.59
C GLY A 135 -2.89 5.21 8.94
N VAL A 136 -3.18 6.49 9.11
CA VAL A 136 -3.55 7.07 10.41
C VAL A 136 -4.85 7.87 10.35
N LEU A 137 -5.63 7.81 11.43
CA LEU A 137 -6.68 8.77 11.70
C LEU A 137 -6.04 9.96 12.43
N ILE A 138 -6.08 11.14 11.82
CA ILE A 138 -5.46 12.35 12.36
C ILE A 138 -6.42 13.07 13.31
N ASP A 139 -7.68 13.21 12.92
CA ASP A 139 -8.73 13.80 13.75
C ASP A 139 -9.65 12.71 14.33
N GLU A 140 -9.48 12.41 15.61
CA GLU A 140 -10.27 11.39 16.31
C GLU A 140 -11.79 11.71 16.34
N SER A 141 -12.18 12.99 16.22
CA SER A 141 -13.58 13.37 16.13
C SER A 141 -14.27 12.88 14.86
N LYS A 142 -13.47 12.58 13.81
CA LYS A 142 -13.90 12.10 12.50
C LYS A 142 -13.92 10.57 12.38
N LYS A 143 -13.72 9.86 13.48
CA LYS A 143 -13.64 8.38 13.47
C LYS A 143 -14.81 7.71 12.73
N LYS A 144 -16.01 8.24 12.84
CA LYS A 144 -17.20 7.69 12.16
C LYS A 144 -17.19 7.84 10.65
N ASP A 145 -16.37 8.76 10.14
CA ASP A 145 -16.26 9.07 8.72
C ASP A 145 -15.27 8.11 8.00
N PHE A 146 -14.61 7.21 8.76
CA PHE A 146 -13.60 6.28 8.23
C PHE A 146 -13.84 4.81 8.63
N PHE A 147 -14.54 4.55 9.71
CA PHE A 147 -14.74 3.18 10.23
C PHE A 147 -16.17 2.69 10.02
N GLY A 148 -16.47 2.29 8.81
CA GLY A 148 -17.68 1.64 8.32
C GLY A 148 -17.38 1.13 6.92
N ILE A 149 -18.20 0.23 6.37
CA ILE A 149 -17.94 -0.39 5.07
C ILE A 149 -17.90 0.67 3.96
N GLU A 150 -18.93 1.52 3.90
CA GLU A 150 -19.02 2.58 2.89
C GLU A 150 -17.95 3.66 3.09
N GLN A 151 -17.72 4.09 4.33
CA GLN A 151 -16.76 5.11 4.70
C GLN A 151 -15.32 4.69 4.39
N ASP A 152 -14.99 3.43 4.65
CA ASP A 152 -13.68 2.86 4.35
C ASP A 152 -13.46 2.79 2.82
N ALA A 153 -14.47 2.37 2.05
CA ALA A 153 -14.44 2.36 0.59
C ALA A 153 -14.31 3.78 0.01
N GLU A 154 -15.06 4.75 0.53
CA GLU A 154 -14.99 6.16 0.10
C GLU A 154 -13.63 6.79 0.37
N ALA A 155 -13.04 6.53 1.53
CA ALA A 155 -11.71 7.01 1.87
C ALA A 155 -10.65 6.43 0.92
N LEU A 156 -10.71 5.12 0.65
CA LEU A 156 -9.82 4.47 -0.30
C LEU A 156 -10.00 5.04 -1.72
N LEU A 157 -11.23 5.15 -2.21
CA LEU A 157 -11.52 5.70 -3.54
C LEU A 157 -10.98 7.12 -3.69
N THR A 158 -11.17 7.97 -2.69
CA THR A 158 -10.65 9.35 -2.66
C THR A 158 -9.14 9.38 -2.91
N VAL A 159 -8.40 8.50 -2.22
CA VAL A 159 -6.95 8.42 -2.37
C VAL A 159 -6.55 7.81 -3.71
N LEU A 160 -7.24 6.77 -4.18
CA LEU A 160 -6.97 6.16 -5.49
C LEU A 160 -7.14 7.17 -6.63
N GLU A 161 -8.21 7.96 -6.62
CA GLU A 161 -8.44 8.99 -7.64
C GLU A 161 -7.38 10.08 -7.59
N ALA A 162 -6.99 10.54 -6.40
CA ALA A 162 -5.92 11.52 -6.23
C ALA A 162 -4.58 10.98 -6.72
N TRP A 163 -4.27 9.71 -6.40
CA TRP A 163 -3.07 9.02 -6.84
C TRP A 163 -3.02 8.87 -8.37
N VAL A 164 -4.10 8.42 -8.99
CA VAL A 164 -4.22 8.26 -10.45
C VAL A 164 -3.97 9.60 -11.17
N ARG A 165 -4.50 10.70 -10.64
CA ARG A 165 -4.26 12.06 -11.16
C ARG A 165 -2.80 12.49 -10.98
N ARG A 166 -2.25 12.32 -9.77
CA ARG A 166 -0.87 12.72 -9.42
C ARG A 166 0.17 12.06 -10.31
N TYR A 167 0.00 10.77 -10.58
CA TYR A 167 0.95 9.97 -11.36
C TYR A 167 0.59 9.85 -12.86
N ASN A 168 -0.37 10.65 -13.34
CA ASN A 168 -0.82 10.66 -14.75
C ASN A 168 -1.23 9.28 -15.27
N ARG A 169 -1.94 8.49 -14.43
CA ARG A 169 -2.34 7.12 -14.73
C ARG A 169 -3.81 7.01 -15.18
N GLY A 170 -4.40 8.11 -15.71
CA GLY A 170 -5.78 8.15 -16.15
C GLY A 170 -6.13 7.09 -17.20
N LEU A 171 -5.25 6.86 -18.17
CA LEU A 171 -5.43 5.88 -19.25
C LEU A 171 -5.01 4.45 -18.85
N SER A 172 -4.22 4.29 -17.80
CA SER A 172 -3.78 2.96 -17.33
C SER A 172 -4.98 2.06 -17.03
N PRO A 173 -4.98 0.79 -17.47
CA PRO A 173 -5.86 -0.22 -16.92
C PRO A 173 -5.64 -0.35 -15.41
N LYS A 174 -6.71 -0.33 -14.62
CA LYS A 174 -6.64 -0.38 -13.16
C LYS A 174 -7.24 -1.69 -12.66
N TYR A 175 -6.50 -2.35 -11.78
CA TYR A 175 -6.92 -3.58 -11.15
C TYR A 175 -6.94 -3.39 -9.63
N LEU A 176 -8.01 -3.85 -8.99
CA LEU A 176 -8.12 -3.87 -7.53
C LEU A 176 -7.90 -5.30 -7.04
N CYS A 177 -7.05 -5.47 -6.04
CA CYS A 177 -6.74 -6.74 -5.43
C CYS A 177 -6.96 -6.64 -3.91
N GLY A 178 -8.15 -7.00 -3.47
CA GLY A 178 -8.51 -7.06 -2.05
C GLY A 178 -8.35 -8.47 -1.50
N GLU A 179 -7.78 -8.61 -0.33
CA GLU A 179 -7.73 -9.86 0.42
C GLU A 179 -8.76 -9.81 1.57
N SER A 180 -9.54 -10.89 1.77
CA SER A 180 -10.51 -11.04 2.86
C SER A 180 -11.53 -9.88 2.88
N TYR A 181 -11.64 -9.11 3.97
CA TYR A 181 -12.47 -7.90 4.04
C TYR A 181 -12.09 -6.86 2.96
N GLY A 182 -10.86 -6.87 2.46
CA GLY A 182 -10.45 -6.05 1.33
C GLY A 182 -11.30 -6.25 0.07
N CYS A 183 -11.96 -7.42 -0.09
CA CYS A 183 -12.91 -7.66 -1.18
C CYS A 183 -14.25 -6.90 -0.99
N THR A 184 -14.52 -6.45 0.22
CA THR A 184 -15.73 -5.67 0.56
C THR A 184 -15.45 -4.17 0.51
N ARG A 185 -14.23 -3.78 0.85
CA ARG A 185 -13.69 -2.42 0.74
C ARG A 185 -13.54 -2.01 -0.74
#